data_2413a9a6294488b0533ce218a10cab0d
#
_entry.id   2413a9a6294488b0533ce218a10cab0d
#
_cell.length_a   1.000
_cell.length_b   1.000
_cell.length_c   1.000
_cell.angle_alpha   90.00
_cell.angle_beta   90.00
_cell.angle_gamma   90.00
#
_symmetry.space_group_name_H-M   'P 1'
#
loop_
_entity.id
_entity.type
_entity.pdbx_description
1 polymer ?
#
loop_
_entity_poly.entity_id
_entity_poly.type
_entity_poly.pdbx_seq_one_letter_code
_entity_poly.pdbx_strand_id
1 'polypeptide(L)'
;MKYSSRIKSISYVKANAAEVIRELAEKREPLVITQNGEATAVMQDVASYEATQETLALLKILALGRRQIEDGKAIPLVEATRRLRARRAGR
;
A
#
# COMPACT_ATOMS: atom_id res chain seq x y z
N MET A 1 -2.53 2.32 -14.59
CA MET A 1 -3.45 3.12 -13.75
C MET A 1 -3.49 4.55 -14.27
N LYS A 2 -4.68 5.06 -14.49
CA LYS A 2 -4.84 6.45 -14.98
C LYS A 2 -5.13 7.38 -13.81
N TYR A 3 -4.11 8.03 -13.32
CA TYR A 3 -4.26 8.94 -12.19
C TYR A 3 -5.06 10.19 -12.54
N SER A 4 -5.08 10.59 -13.81
CA SER A 4 -5.75 11.82 -14.24
C SER A 4 -7.25 11.84 -13.92
N SER A 5 -7.92 10.69 -13.92
CA SER A 5 -9.34 10.59 -13.60
C SER A 5 -9.63 10.50 -12.10
N ARG A 6 -8.59 10.37 -11.27
CA ARG A 6 -8.67 10.18 -9.83
C ARG A 6 -7.91 11.25 -9.07
N ILE A 7 -8.02 12.47 -9.52
CA ILE A 7 -7.38 13.62 -8.87
C ILE A 7 -8.47 14.58 -8.41
N LYS A 8 -8.47 14.91 -7.12
CA LYS A 8 -9.42 15.84 -6.52
C LYS A 8 -8.70 16.81 -5.59
N SER A 9 -9.24 18.03 -5.49
CA SER A 9 -8.70 19.02 -4.56
C SER A 9 -9.03 18.65 -3.12
N ILE A 10 -8.25 19.17 -2.18
CA ILE A 10 -8.52 18.97 -0.76
C ILE A 10 -9.90 19.56 -0.37
N SER A 11 -10.31 20.64 -1.01
CA SER A 11 -11.62 21.24 -0.77
C SER A 11 -12.76 20.29 -1.15
N TYR A 12 -12.62 19.61 -2.29
CA TYR A 12 -13.59 18.62 -2.73
C TYR A 12 -13.67 17.46 -1.72
N VAL A 13 -12.52 16.98 -1.29
CA VAL A 13 -12.45 15.85 -0.35
C VAL A 13 -13.12 16.21 0.97
N LYS A 14 -12.87 17.41 1.49
CA LYS A 14 -13.52 17.89 2.72
C LYS A 14 -15.03 17.97 2.58
N ALA A 15 -15.50 18.47 1.45
CA ALA A 15 -16.93 18.65 1.22
C ALA A 15 -17.67 17.33 1.00
N ASN A 16 -16.96 16.31 0.49
CA ASN A 16 -17.56 15.03 0.09
C ASN A 16 -16.88 13.82 0.72
N ALA A 17 -16.37 13.98 1.94
CA ALA A 17 -15.54 12.96 2.57
C ALA A 17 -16.19 11.57 2.64
N ALA A 18 -17.45 11.49 3.07
CA ALA A 18 -18.15 10.21 3.19
C ALA A 18 -18.30 9.51 1.84
N GLU A 19 -18.64 10.27 0.80
CA GLU A 19 -18.78 9.73 -0.55
C GLU A 19 -17.44 9.29 -1.12
N VAL A 20 -16.38 10.08 -0.89
CA VAL A 20 -15.04 9.75 -1.34
C VAL A 20 -14.57 8.44 -0.72
N ILE A 21 -14.77 8.27 0.58
CA ILE A 21 -14.38 7.05 1.30
C ILE A 21 -15.15 5.85 0.76
N ARG A 22 -16.44 5.99 0.52
CA ARG A 22 -17.26 4.93 -0.03
C ARG A 22 -16.77 4.52 -1.43
N GLU A 23 -16.49 5.49 -2.29
CA GLU A 23 -15.96 5.20 -3.63
C GLU A 23 -14.61 4.50 -3.59
N LEU A 24 -13.74 4.90 -2.67
CA LEU A 24 -12.46 4.23 -2.49
C LEU A 24 -12.64 2.75 -2.14
N ALA A 25 -13.58 2.47 -1.23
CA ALA A 25 -13.86 1.09 -0.82
C ALA A 25 -14.46 0.26 -1.95
N GLU A 26 -15.32 0.86 -2.77
CA GLU A 26 -15.98 0.15 -3.88
C GLU A 26 -15.05 -0.07 -5.07
N LYS A 27 -14.39 0.97 -5.51
CA LYS A 27 -13.57 0.94 -6.73
C LYS A 27 -12.14 0.48 -6.49
N ARG A 28 -11.66 0.60 -5.28
CA ARG A 28 -10.30 0.22 -4.89
C ARG A 28 -9.22 0.87 -5.73
N GLU A 29 -9.45 2.10 -6.13
CA GLU A 29 -8.48 2.92 -6.84
C GLU A 29 -8.03 4.06 -5.95
N PRO A 30 -6.72 4.36 -5.89
CA PRO A 30 -6.24 5.47 -5.08
C PRO A 30 -6.69 6.80 -5.65
N LEU A 31 -6.85 7.78 -4.75
CA LEU A 31 -7.22 9.15 -5.08
C LEU A 31 -6.04 10.05 -4.78
N VAL A 32 -5.60 10.81 -5.77
CA VAL A 32 -4.56 11.83 -5.57
C VAL A 32 -5.24 13.12 -5.11
N ILE A 33 -4.77 13.65 -3.99
CA ILE A 33 -5.32 14.89 -3.41
C ILE A 33 -4.38 16.03 -3.69
N THR A 34 -4.92 17.10 -4.26
CA THR A 34 -4.14 18.29 -4.57
C THR A 34 -4.46 19.42 -3.59
N GLN A 35 -3.46 20.25 -3.34
CA GLN A 35 -3.59 21.45 -2.55
C GLN A 35 -2.81 22.55 -3.28
N ASN A 36 -3.49 23.68 -3.55
CA ASN A 36 -2.89 24.78 -4.31
C ASN A 36 -2.32 24.31 -5.66
N GLY A 37 -3.04 23.41 -6.32
CA GLY A 37 -2.65 22.91 -7.63
C GLY A 37 -1.54 21.85 -7.63
N GLU A 38 -1.04 21.46 -6.45
CA GLU A 38 0.01 20.47 -6.35
C GLU A 38 -0.48 19.17 -5.70
N ALA A 39 -0.06 18.02 -6.22
CA ALA A 39 -0.37 16.74 -5.62
C ALA A 39 0.42 16.61 -4.32
N THR A 40 -0.29 16.53 -3.20
CA THR A 40 0.34 16.49 -1.87
C THR A 40 0.08 15.22 -1.10
N ALA A 41 -0.95 14.44 -1.47
CA ALA A 41 -1.30 13.24 -0.72
C ALA A 41 -2.00 12.23 -1.62
N VAL A 42 -2.02 10.99 -1.17
CA VAL A 42 -2.78 9.92 -1.80
C VAL A 42 -3.70 9.32 -0.75
N MET A 43 -4.95 9.11 -1.10
CA MET A 43 -5.93 8.46 -0.26
C MET A 43 -6.28 7.11 -0.87
N GLN A 44 -6.31 6.08 -0.04
CA GLN A 44 -6.51 4.71 -0.52
C GLN A 44 -7.35 3.92 0.50
N ASP A 45 -8.15 2.98 0.01
CA ASP A 45 -8.86 2.08 0.92
C ASP A 45 -7.88 1.15 1.66
N VAL A 46 -8.25 0.76 2.88
CA VAL A 46 -7.37 -0.01 3.75
C VAL A 46 -7.00 -1.37 3.14
N ALA A 47 -7.96 -2.05 2.52
CA ALA A 47 -7.72 -3.37 1.95
C ALA A 47 -6.65 -3.34 0.86
N SER A 48 -6.74 -2.35 -0.05
CA SER A 48 -5.74 -2.20 -1.12
C SER A 48 -4.38 -1.79 -0.57
N TYR A 49 -4.38 -0.90 0.42
CA TYR A 49 -3.15 -0.48 1.08
C TYR A 49 -2.43 -1.68 1.73
N GLU A 50 -3.17 -2.49 2.48
CA GLU A 50 -2.60 -3.68 3.13
C GLU A 50 -2.08 -4.68 2.11
N ALA A 51 -2.83 -4.92 1.02
CA ALA A 51 -2.39 -5.82 -0.04
C ALA A 51 -1.08 -5.35 -0.67
N THR A 52 -0.94 -4.05 -0.90
CA THR A 52 0.29 -3.47 -1.44
C THR A 52 1.45 -3.65 -0.47
N GLN A 53 1.22 -3.40 0.83
CA GLN A 53 2.23 -3.56 1.85
C GLN A 53 2.69 -5.02 1.95
N GLU A 54 1.78 -5.97 1.88
CA GLU A 54 2.11 -7.39 1.88
C GLU A 54 2.95 -7.78 0.66
N THR A 55 2.59 -7.28 -0.51
CA THR A 55 3.35 -7.53 -1.74
C THR A 55 4.76 -6.98 -1.64
N LEU A 56 4.92 -5.75 -1.15
CA LEU A 56 6.23 -5.15 -0.94
C LEU A 56 7.06 -5.95 0.06
N ALA A 57 6.43 -6.42 1.14
CA ALA A 57 7.09 -7.24 2.15
C ALA A 57 7.58 -8.57 1.55
N LEU A 58 6.75 -9.22 0.73
CA LEU A 58 7.13 -10.45 0.05
C LEU A 58 8.29 -10.24 -0.91
N LEU A 59 8.26 -9.16 -1.70
CA LEU A 59 9.35 -8.83 -2.60
C LEU A 59 10.65 -8.60 -1.83
N LYS A 60 10.57 -7.95 -0.69
CA LYS A 60 11.72 -7.71 0.18
C LYS A 60 12.28 -9.03 0.72
N ILE A 61 11.42 -9.94 1.15
CA ILE A 61 11.81 -11.26 1.63
C ILE A 61 12.49 -12.05 0.53
N LEU A 62 11.95 -12.04 -0.69
CA LEU A 62 12.54 -12.72 -1.83
C LEU A 62 13.93 -12.16 -2.15
N ALA A 63 14.10 -10.86 -2.09
CA ALA A 63 15.39 -10.21 -2.32
C ALA A 63 16.42 -10.63 -1.26
N LEU A 64 16.00 -10.66 0.03
CA LEU A 64 16.85 -11.10 1.13
C LEU A 64 17.16 -12.59 1.03
N GLY A 65 16.16 -13.40 0.70
CA GLY A 65 16.33 -14.85 0.53
C GLY A 65 17.34 -15.18 -0.57
N ARG A 66 17.22 -14.49 -1.70
CA ARG A 66 18.16 -14.64 -2.80
C ARG A 66 19.58 -14.29 -2.37
N ARG A 67 19.74 -13.21 -1.64
CA ARG A 67 21.03 -12.77 -1.13
C ARG A 67 21.64 -13.79 -0.16
N GLN A 68 20.79 -14.36 0.71
CA GLN A 68 21.24 -15.38 1.66
C GLN A 68 21.63 -16.67 0.98
N ILE A 69 20.98 -17.05 -0.10
CA ILE A 69 21.36 -18.21 -0.89
C ILE A 69 22.75 -18.00 -1.49
N GLU A 70 23.00 -16.82 -2.02
CA GLU A 70 24.32 -16.44 -2.57
C GLU A 70 25.39 -16.50 -1.48
N ASP A 71 25.04 -16.11 -0.25
CA ASP A 71 25.96 -16.12 0.89
C ASP A 71 25.98 -17.46 1.63
N GLY A 72 25.23 -18.46 1.18
CA GLY A 72 25.12 -19.76 1.83
C GLY A 72 24.26 -19.75 3.11
N LYS A 73 23.39 -18.76 3.27
CA LYS A 73 22.56 -18.59 4.46
C LYS A 73 21.06 -18.63 4.15
N ALA A 74 20.64 -19.56 3.31
CA ALA A 74 19.24 -19.64 2.89
C ALA A 74 18.27 -19.86 4.07
N ILE A 75 17.16 -19.10 4.09
CA ILE A 75 16.07 -19.27 5.03
C ILE A 75 14.83 -19.67 4.24
N PRO A 76 14.05 -20.67 4.70
CA PRO A 76 12.79 -20.99 4.02
C PRO A 76 11.84 -19.78 3.96
N LEU A 77 11.25 -19.56 2.80
CA LEU A 77 10.34 -18.44 2.57
C LEU A 77 9.16 -18.44 3.54
N VAL A 78 8.62 -19.63 3.82
CA VAL A 78 7.49 -19.79 4.75
C VAL A 78 7.84 -19.26 6.14
N GLU A 79 9.04 -19.56 6.62
CA GLU A 79 9.49 -19.09 7.94
C GLU A 79 9.70 -17.59 7.96
N ALA A 80 10.30 -17.04 6.92
CA ALA A 80 10.50 -15.60 6.79
C ALA A 80 9.17 -14.85 6.78
N THR A 81 8.19 -15.36 6.04
CA THR A 81 6.84 -14.78 5.98
C THR A 81 6.16 -14.83 7.34
N ARG A 82 6.28 -15.95 8.05
CA ARG A 82 5.69 -16.11 9.39
C ARG A 82 6.28 -15.11 10.37
N ARG A 83 7.59 -14.92 10.36
CA ARG A 83 8.26 -13.93 11.23
C ARG A 83 7.76 -12.53 10.96
N LEU A 84 7.58 -12.17 9.69
CA LEU A 84 7.10 -10.85 9.33
C LEU A 84 5.66 -10.61 9.78
N ARG A 85 4.78 -11.62 9.62
CA ARG A 85 3.40 -11.54 10.08
C ARG A 85 3.31 -11.41 11.60
N ALA A 86 4.15 -12.10 12.32
CA ALA A 86 4.20 -12.01 13.78
C ALA A 86 4.58 -10.60 14.22
N ARG A 87 5.52 -9.96 13.55
CA ARG A 87 5.90 -8.58 13.84
C ARG A 87 4.75 -7.60 13.61
N ARG A 88 3.99 -7.79 12.54
CA ARG A 88 2.83 -6.94 12.23
C ARG A 88 1.72 -7.13 13.25
N ALA A 89 1.47 -8.36 13.68
CA ALA A 89 0.45 -8.66 14.66
C ALA A 89 0.75 -8.08 16.04
N GLY A 90 2.02 -7.84 16.35
CA GLY A 90 2.45 -7.28 17.62
C GLY A 90 2.29 -5.77 17.77
N ARG A 91 1.76 -5.08 16.77
CA ARG A 91 1.56 -3.63 16.82
C ARG A 91 0.31 -3.23 17.58
#